data_95c4a99b65739d2e8969ccb02d6422c2
#
_entry.id   95c4a99b65739d2e8969ccb02d6422c2
#
_cell.length_a   1.000
_cell.length_b   1.000
_cell.length_c   1.000
_cell.angle_alpha   90.00
_cell.angle_beta   90.00
_cell.angle_gamma   90.00
#
_symmetry.space_group_name_H-M   'P 1'
#
loop_
_entity.id
_entity.type
_entity.pdbx_description
1 polymer ?
#
loop_
_entity_poly.entity_id
_entity_poly.type
_entity_poly.pdbx_seq_one_letter_code
_entity_poly.pdbx_strand_id
1 'polypeptide(L)'
;MGLLSTEKVTKGKWIVAGRSMSRARRLQFYNRAMLIEGVFAAVTTPFYPDEQIYFRKLEANMSRYSRSLLAGMVVLGSTGEAPMLDDAETRDVLRVAAESTAPEKVLIAGVGRESVKGTVELAEAAAKFSYDAVLVRTSSYYAGQMSSAAVLHYFRSVADRSPLPVLLYNIPKCVPYQIPIEVIAELSGHPNIIGIKDSSGSVERIRDTVAATVNAPRRTVTVTPIFEAVTARMLTPKAEGSGMFVSAGDLAGGVTVATAAPAPAIKTRTKEIGFQVLCGSASALLGSLEEGACGGILALGACAPQACQEIYLAWKDHDPKLAGDKQGRIAGVNRRIVGDLGISGVKYACDFNGYYGGRTRAPLLGLTADEKAEIEGLLAEIRN
;
A
#
# COMPACT_ATOMS: atom_id res chain seq x y z
N MET A 1 -6.26 9.75 58.28
CA MET A 1 -5.64 11.02 57.85
C MET A 1 -4.50 10.70 56.94
N GLY A 2 -4.60 10.94 55.66
CA GLY A 2 -3.59 10.63 54.68
C GLY A 2 -4.13 10.93 53.29
N LEU A 3 -3.73 12.04 52.71
CA LEU A 3 -4.24 12.68 51.52
C LEU A 3 -4.02 11.81 50.26
N LEU A 4 -5.09 11.57 49.52
CA LEU A 4 -5.04 11.08 48.11
C LEU A 4 -4.59 12.23 47.23
N SER A 5 -3.43 12.12 46.60
CA SER A 5 -2.94 13.00 45.57
C SER A 5 -3.62 12.64 44.23
N THR A 6 -4.42 13.54 43.72
CA THR A 6 -4.98 13.44 42.37
C THR A 6 -3.91 13.74 41.33
N GLU A 7 -3.37 12.73 40.67
CA GLU A 7 -2.59 12.94 39.46
C GLU A 7 -3.48 13.43 38.31
N LYS A 8 -3.24 14.65 37.88
CA LYS A 8 -3.80 15.24 36.66
C LYS A 8 -3.19 14.53 35.46
N VAL A 9 -4.01 13.78 34.73
CA VAL A 9 -3.68 13.27 33.40
C VAL A 9 -3.37 14.44 32.46
N THR A 10 -2.12 14.71 32.24
CA THR A 10 -1.68 15.69 31.24
C THR A 10 -1.86 15.13 29.84
N LYS A 11 -2.62 15.86 29.02
CA LYS A 11 -2.91 15.62 27.60
C LYS A 11 -1.64 15.20 26.84
N GLY A 12 -1.66 14.00 26.21
CA GLY A 12 -0.56 13.44 25.47
C GLY A 12 0.06 14.39 24.44
N LYS A 13 1.33 14.69 24.62
CA LYS A 13 2.15 15.40 23.65
C LYS A 13 2.83 14.37 22.75
N TRP A 14 2.55 14.40 21.46
CA TRP A 14 3.28 13.62 20.46
C TRP A 14 4.53 14.40 20.05
N ILE A 15 5.68 13.73 20.07
CA ILE A 15 6.97 14.33 19.68
C ILE A 15 7.46 13.56 18.46
N VAL A 16 7.54 14.24 17.31
CA VAL A 16 8.28 13.78 16.13
C VAL A 16 9.51 14.68 16.02
N ALA A 17 10.70 14.09 16.03
CA ALA A 17 11.98 14.79 15.96
C ALA A 17 12.15 15.90 17.04
N GLY A 18 11.83 15.63 18.30
CA GLY A 18 12.11 16.50 19.43
C GLY A 18 11.31 17.80 19.53
N ARG A 19 10.28 18.02 18.68
CA ARG A 19 9.42 19.21 18.73
C ARG A 19 7.94 18.83 18.86
N SER A 20 7.26 19.46 19.83
CA SER A 20 5.79 19.34 20.00
C SER A 20 5.07 19.98 18.81
N MET A 21 4.29 19.18 18.07
CA MET A 21 3.43 19.71 17.02
C MET A 21 2.17 20.36 17.61
N SER A 22 1.81 21.54 17.11
CA SER A 22 0.54 22.19 17.43
C SER A 22 -0.66 21.39 16.88
N ARG A 23 -1.84 21.55 17.51
CA ARG A 23 -3.10 20.92 17.06
C ARG A 23 -3.42 21.25 15.60
N ALA A 24 -3.10 22.47 15.14
CA ALA A 24 -3.29 22.89 13.75
C ALA A 24 -2.34 22.17 12.76
N ARG A 25 -1.08 21.94 13.13
CA ARG A 25 -0.16 21.13 12.34
C ARG A 25 -0.56 19.67 12.31
N ARG A 26 -1.11 19.11 13.41
CA ARG A 26 -1.70 17.76 13.41
C ARG A 26 -2.88 17.66 12.44
N LEU A 27 -3.83 18.61 12.46
CA LEU A 27 -4.95 18.64 11.53
C LEU A 27 -4.49 18.77 10.06
N GLN A 28 -3.38 19.44 9.81
CA GLN A 28 -2.78 19.56 8.47
C GLN A 28 -2.15 18.23 7.99
N PHE A 29 -1.67 17.36 8.90
CA PHE A 29 -1.25 15.99 8.59
C PHE A 29 -2.45 15.06 8.39
N TYR A 30 -3.53 15.19 9.19
CA TYR A 30 -4.77 14.41 9.06
C TYR A 30 -5.57 14.72 7.79
N ASN A 31 -5.30 15.82 7.10
CA ASN A 31 -6.05 16.24 5.90
C ASN A 31 -5.26 16.02 4.60
N ARG A 32 -4.26 15.14 4.60
CA ARG A 32 -3.54 14.76 3.37
C ARG A 32 -4.35 13.72 2.62
N ALA A 33 -5.32 14.17 1.84
CA ALA A 33 -5.88 13.35 0.79
C ALA A 33 -4.72 12.91 -0.13
N MET A 34 -4.63 11.59 -0.41
CA MET A 34 -3.60 10.98 -1.24
C MET A 34 -4.23 10.42 -2.51
N LEU A 35 -3.64 10.69 -3.66
CA LEU A 35 -4.05 10.07 -4.90
C LEU A 35 -3.55 8.62 -4.94
N ILE A 36 -4.48 7.67 -5.04
CA ILE A 36 -4.19 6.24 -5.18
C ILE A 36 -4.78 5.78 -6.52
N GLU A 37 -4.15 6.20 -7.60
CA GLU A 37 -4.58 5.92 -8.97
C GLU A 37 -3.51 5.08 -9.69
N GLY A 38 -3.91 4.09 -10.50
CA GLY A 38 -3.01 3.22 -11.25
C GLY A 38 -2.83 1.83 -10.64
N VAL A 39 -1.79 1.12 -11.06
CA VAL A 39 -1.50 -0.24 -10.61
C VAL A 39 -0.45 -0.26 -9.51
N PHE A 40 -0.75 -1.01 -8.46
CA PHE A 40 0.13 -1.23 -7.30
C PHE A 40 0.47 -2.71 -7.18
N ALA A 41 1.73 -3.04 -6.90
CA ALA A 41 2.11 -4.39 -6.52
C ALA A 41 1.79 -4.65 -5.04
N ALA A 42 1.08 -5.75 -4.75
CA ALA A 42 1.00 -6.29 -3.40
C ALA A 42 2.23 -7.18 -3.19
N VAL A 43 3.29 -6.63 -2.60
CA VAL A 43 4.60 -7.26 -2.56
C VAL A 43 4.68 -8.45 -1.60
N THR A 44 5.52 -9.43 -1.94
CA THR A 44 5.82 -10.59 -1.08
C THR A 44 6.88 -10.24 -0.04
N THR A 45 6.91 -10.98 1.08
CA THR A 45 8.01 -10.94 2.04
C THR A 45 8.96 -12.11 1.77
N PRO A 46 10.20 -11.88 1.32
CA PRO A 46 11.18 -12.94 1.08
C PRO A 46 11.64 -13.58 2.39
N PHE A 47 11.70 -14.92 2.43
CA PHE A 47 12.28 -15.66 3.55
C PHE A 47 13.46 -16.52 3.10
N TYR A 48 14.41 -16.75 4.02
CA TYR A 48 15.39 -17.80 3.94
C TYR A 48 14.75 -19.18 4.18
N PRO A 49 15.47 -20.29 3.89
CA PRO A 49 14.98 -21.64 4.20
C PRO A 49 14.70 -21.91 5.69
N ASP A 50 15.35 -21.17 6.60
CA ASP A 50 15.17 -21.20 8.05
C ASP A 50 14.08 -20.26 8.56
N GLU A 51 13.25 -19.72 7.63
CA GLU A 51 12.13 -18.81 7.89
C GLU A 51 12.51 -17.40 8.36
N GLN A 52 13.81 -17.06 8.45
CA GLN A 52 14.23 -15.69 8.69
C GLN A 52 13.92 -14.81 7.48
N ILE A 53 13.62 -13.52 7.72
CA ILE A 53 13.33 -12.57 6.63
C ILE A 53 14.62 -12.27 5.86
N TYR A 54 14.57 -12.39 4.53
CA TYR A 54 15.69 -12.08 3.66
C TYR A 54 15.67 -10.61 3.22
N PHE A 55 16.04 -9.71 4.12
CA PHE A 55 15.98 -8.27 3.90
C PHE A 55 16.68 -7.79 2.62
N ARG A 56 17.88 -8.31 2.29
CA ARG A 56 18.59 -7.93 1.04
C ARG A 56 17.75 -8.21 -0.22
N LYS A 57 16.94 -9.25 -0.21
CA LYS A 57 16.07 -9.58 -1.34
C LYS A 57 14.80 -8.72 -1.32
N LEU A 58 14.30 -8.35 -0.15
CA LEU A 58 13.25 -7.34 -0.03
C LEU A 58 13.72 -5.99 -0.61
N GLU A 59 14.90 -5.51 -0.22
CA GLU A 59 15.53 -4.29 -0.75
C GLU A 59 15.67 -4.34 -2.28
N ALA A 60 16.18 -5.44 -2.82
CA ALA A 60 16.34 -5.63 -4.26
C ALA A 60 15.00 -5.60 -5.00
N ASN A 61 13.96 -6.25 -4.45
CA ASN A 61 12.62 -6.24 -5.01
C ASN A 61 12.02 -4.83 -5.00
N MET A 62 12.08 -4.11 -3.86
CA MET A 62 11.55 -2.75 -3.72
C MET A 62 12.24 -1.79 -4.69
N SER A 63 13.57 -1.90 -4.83
CA SER A 63 14.36 -1.12 -5.80
C SER A 63 13.96 -1.45 -7.24
N ARG A 64 13.65 -2.71 -7.56
CA ARG A 64 13.21 -3.11 -8.90
C ARG A 64 11.79 -2.62 -9.21
N TYR A 65 10.84 -2.75 -8.26
CA TYR A 65 9.50 -2.17 -8.41
C TYR A 65 9.56 -0.65 -8.58
N SER A 66 10.47 0.02 -7.90
CA SER A 66 10.65 1.47 -8.01
C SER A 66 11.01 1.92 -9.44
N ARG A 67 11.69 1.07 -10.21
CA ARG A 67 12.05 1.34 -11.62
C ARG A 67 10.97 0.95 -12.63
N SER A 68 9.89 0.31 -12.17
CA SER A 68 8.77 -0.09 -13.03
C SER A 68 7.76 1.05 -13.21
N LEU A 69 6.79 0.85 -14.10
CA LEU A 69 5.69 1.80 -14.34
C LEU A 69 4.58 1.74 -13.26
N LEU A 70 4.74 0.92 -12.22
CA LEU A 70 3.77 0.86 -11.11
C LEU A 70 3.62 2.23 -10.44
N ALA A 71 2.40 2.56 -10.04
CA ALA A 71 2.13 3.76 -9.24
C ALA A 71 2.73 3.66 -7.83
N GLY A 72 2.85 2.44 -7.31
CA GLY A 72 3.43 2.20 -5.99
C GLY A 72 3.34 0.75 -5.54
N MET A 73 3.59 0.52 -4.27
CA MET A 73 3.62 -0.80 -3.65
C MET A 73 2.79 -0.84 -2.36
N VAL A 74 2.21 -2.02 -2.10
CA VAL A 74 1.56 -2.35 -0.82
C VAL A 74 2.42 -3.38 -0.10
N VAL A 75 2.97 -3.00 1.03
CA VAL A 75 3.81 -3.82 1.90
C VAL A 75 2.95 -4.40 3.02
N LEU A 76 3.18 -5.64 3.41
CA LEU A 76 2.40 -6.33 4.46
C LEU A 76 0.90 -6.45 4.16
N GLY A 77 0.53 -6.55 2.88
CA GLY A 77 -0.76 -7.12 2.49
C GLY A 77 -0.79 -8.64 2.75
N SER A 78 -1.89 -9.30 2.37
CA SER A 78 -2.00 -10.78 2.47
C SER A 78 -0.92 -11.49 1.66
N THR A 79 -0.56 -10.95 0.48
CA THR A 79 0.55 -11.46 -0.36
C THR A 79 1.91 -11.38 0.35
N GLY A 80 2.07 -10.41 1.26
CA GLY A 80 3.28 -10.25 2.08
C GLY A 80 3.30 -11.10 3.34
N GLU A 81 2.39 -12.06 3.48
CA GLU A 81 2.31 -12.99 4.62
C GLU A 81 2.24 -12.27 5.99
N ALA A 82 1.62 -11.07 6.03
CA ALA A 82 1.57 -10.24 7.23
C ALA A 82 1.07 -10.94 8.51
N PRO A 83 0.10 -11.89 8.47
CA PRO A 83 -0.31 -12.65 9.65
C PRO A 83 0.75 -13.64 10.18
N MET A 84 1.77 -13.94 9.38
CA MET A 84 2.85 -14.88 9.73
C MET A 84 4.07 -14.21 10.37
N LEU A 85 4.08 -12.88 10.45
CA LEU A 85 5.19 -12.10 11.01
C LEU A 85 4.87 -11.70 12.45
N ASP A 86 5.89 -11.72 13.30
CA ASP A 86 5.80 -11.10 14.60
C ASP A 86 5.86 -9.56 14.52
N ASP A 87 5.70 -8.89 15.66
CA ASP A 87 5.64 -7.44 15.72
C ASP A 87 6.97 -6.75 15.39
N ALA A 88 8.10 -7.38 15.71
CA ALA A 88 9.43 -6.86 15.41
C ALA A 88 9.72 -7.00 13.92
N GLU A 89 9.53 -8.18 13.36
CA GLU A 89 9.64 -8.48 11.93
C GLU A 89 8.74 -7.55 11.09
N THR A 90 7.50 -7.35 11.53
CA THR A 90 6.55 -6.44 10.89
C THR A 90 7.12 -5.02 10.77
N ARG A 91 7.69 -4.47 11.85
CA ARG A 91 8.29 -3.13 11.85
C ARG A 91 9.53 -3.05 10.99
N ASP A 92 10.39 -4.08 11.04
CA ASP A 92 11.59 -4.13 10.22
C ASP A 92 11.29 -4.23 8.73
N VAL A 93 10.29 -5.02 8.32
CA VAL A 93 9.83 -5.08 6.93
C VAL A 93 9.32 -3.71 6.46
N LEU A 94 8.52 -3.01 7.28
CA LEU A 94 8.06 -1.66 6.94
C LEU A 94 9.22 -0.69 6.79
N ARG A 95 10.20 -0.71 7.70
CA ARG A 95 11.36 0.16 7.65
C ARG A 95 12.20 -0.08 6.40
N VAL A 96 12.63 -1.33 6.17
CA VAL A 96 13.50 -1.70 5.05
C VAL A 96 12.82 -1.42 3.71
N ALA A 97 11.53 -1.72 3.58
CA ALA A 97 10.77 -1.43 2.36
C ALA A 97 10.71 0.09 2.09
N ALA A 98 10.51 0.93 3.12
CA ALA A 98 10.48 2.38 2.96
C ALA A 98 11.84 2.96 2.58
N GLU A 99 12.92 2.49 3.19
CA GLU A 99 14.30 2.91 2.91
C GLU A 99 14.73 2.57 1.47
N SER A 100 14.18 1.48 0.90
CA SER A 100 14.55 0.95 -0.42
C SER A 100 13.60 1.40 -1.55
N THR A 101 12.56 2.15 -1.23
CA THR A 101 11.56 2.63 -2.20
C THR A 101 11.91 4.01 -2.71
N ALA A 102 11.89 4.22 -4.03
CA ALA A 102 12.07 5.53 -4.64
C ALA A 102 11.00 6.51 -4.15
N PRO A 103 11.36 7.79 -3.90
CA PRO A 103 10.44 8.76 -3.30
C PRO A 103 9.15 8.98 -4.07
N GLU A 104 9.17 8.87 -5.40
CA GLU A 104 8.03 9.09 -6.28
C GLU A 104 7.00 7.95 -6.25
N LYS A 105 7.31 6.79 -5.70
CA LYS A 105 6.40 5.65 -5.63
C LYS A 105 5.53 5.73 -4.38
N VAL A 106 4.22 5.65 -4.54
CA VAL A 106 3.30 5.60 -3.40
C VAL A 106 3.54 4.34 -2.59
N LEU A 107 3.66 4.47 -1.29
CA LEU A 107 3.93 3.36 -0.38
C LEU A 107 2.79 3.20 0.63
N ILE A 108 2.13 2.04 0.58
CA ILE A 108 0.96 1.72 1.41
C ILE A 108 1.34 0.59 2.38
N ALA A 109 1.08 0.76 3.67
CA ALA A 109 1.32 -0.27 4.68
C ALA A 109 0.06 -1.06 5.00
N GLY A 110 0.11 -2.38 4.93
CA GLY A 110 -0.90 -3.27 5.48
C GLY A 110 -0.79 -3.31 7.01
N VAL A 111 -1.75 -2.71 7.71
CA VAL A 111 -1.67 -2.56 9.18
C VAL A 111 -2.82 -3.23 9.93
N GLY A 112 -3.78 -3.86 9.22
CA GLY A 112 -4.93 -4.49 9.86
C GLY A 112 -4.54 -5.57 10.87
N ARG A 113 -5.01 -5.42 12.10
CA ARG A 113 -4.89 -6.38 13.21
C ARG A 113 -6.29 -6.73 13.73
N GLU A 114 -6.37 -7.72 14.62
CA GLU A 114 -7.64 -8.11 15.23
C GLU A 114 -8.23 -7.02 16.15
N SER A 115 -7.42 -6.13 16.68
CA SER A 115 -7.87 -5.02 17.53
C SER A 115 -7.59 -3.65 16.92
N VAL A 116 -8.46 -2.69 17.24
CA VAL A 116 -8.24 -1.27 16.90
C VAL A 116 -6.89 -0.78 17.45
N LYS A 117 -6.54 -1.15 18.69
CA LYS A 117 -5.29 -0.76 19.33
C LYS A 117 -4.07 -1.19 18.50
N GLY A 118 -3.95 -2.48 18.20
CA GLY A 118 -2.82 -3.00 17.42
C GLY A 118 -2.75 -2.44 16.00
N THR A 119 -3.92 -2.20 15.36
CA THR A 119 -3.98 -1.56 14.04
C THR A 119 -3.44 -0.13 14.08
N VAL A 120 -3.82 0.66 15.09
CA VAL A 120 -3.35 2.05 15.24
C VAL A 120 -1.85 2.11 15.58
N GLU A 121 -1.37 1.26 16.46
CA GLU A 121 0.07 1.19 16.80
C GLU A 121 0.93 0.88 15.58
N LEU A 122 0.46 0.01 14.69
CA LEU A 122 1.18 -0.29 13.45
C LEU A 122 1.05 0.84 12.42
N ALA A 123 -0.09 1.52 12.35
CA ALA A 123 -0.25 2.73 11.53
C ALA A 123 0.69 3.87 11.99
N GLU A 124 0.91 4.02 13.28
CA GLU A 124 1.88 4.95 13.85
C GLU A 124 3.33 4.57 13.47
N ALA A 125 3.65 3.28 13.47
CA ALA A 125 4.96 2.81 13.02
C ALA A 125 5.16 3.10 11.52
N ALA A 126 4.17 2.81 10.68
CA ALA A 126 4.21 3.13 9.24
C ALA A 126 4.40 4.64 8.98
N ALA A 127 3.74 5.49 9.76
CA ALA A 127 3.90 6.95 9.65
C ALA A 127 5.32 7.43 9.98
N LYS A 128 5.99 6.78 10.95
CA LYS A 128 7.40 7.09 11.27
C LYS A 128 8.35 6.76 10.12
N PHE A 129 8.01 5.78 9.29
CA PHE A 129 8.77 5.38 8.11
C PHE A 129 8.30 6.08 6.83
N SER A 130 7.48 7.14 6.95
CA SER A 130 7.01 7.95 5.83
C SER A 130 6.20 7.19 4.77
N TYR A 131 5.37 6.24 5.20
CA TYR A 131 4.33 5.68 4.35
C TYR A 131 3.28 6.74 4.00
N ASP A 132 2.64 6.59 2.86
CA ASP A 132 1.68 7.55 2.32
C ASP A 132 0.24 7.26 2.74
N ALA A 133 -0.09 5.98 2.95
CA ALA A 133 -1.40 5.51 3.40
C ALA A 133 -1.28 4.15 4.12
N VAL A 134 -2.36 3.75 4.78
CA VAL A 134 -2.47 2.42 5.39
C VAL A 134 -3.64 1.64 4.78
N LEU A 135 -3.43 0.34 4.57
CA LEU A 135 -4.45 -0.61 4.15
C LEU A 135 -4.92 -1.42 5.36
N VAL A 136 -6.21 -1.32 5.69
CA VAL A 136 -6.80 -1.89 6.89
C VAL A 136 -7.83 -2.95 6.53
N ARG A 137 -7.53 -4.24 6.81
CA ARG A 137 -8.51 -5.32 6.77
C ARG A 137 -9.36 -5.32 8.03
N THR A 138 -10.54 -5.90 7.97
CA THR A 138 -11.35 -6.17 9.15
C THR A 138 -10.72 -7.27 10.02
N SER A 139 -11.14 -7.34 11.30
CA SER A 139 -10.83 -8.46 12.18
C SER A 139 -11.48 -9.74 11.64
N SER A 140 -10.84 -10.88 11.83
CA SER A 140 -11.27 -12.16 11.23
C SER A 140 -11.57 -13.24 12.27
N TYR A 141 -10.89 -13.22 13.43
CA TYR A 141 -10.99 -14.29 14.41
C TYR A 141 -12.39 -14.39 15.04
N TYR A 142 -13.01 -13.25 15.38
CA TYR A 142 -14.37 -13.20 15.91
C TYR A 142 -15.41 -12.86 14.84
N ALA A 143 -15.28 -13.45 13.65
CA ALA A 143 -16.12 -13.12 12.49
C ALA A 143 -17.64 -13.19 12.80
N GLY A 144 -18.08 -14.16 13.59
CA GLY A 144 -19.50 -14.30 14.00
C GLY A 144 -20.03 -13.14 14.84
N GLN A 145 -19.16 -12.28 15.38
CA GLN A 145 -19.55 -11.09 16.16
C GLN A 145 -19.38 -9.79 15.36
N MET A 146 -18.89 -9.87 14.11
CA MET A 146 -18.63 -8.70 13.26
C MET A 146 -19.88 -8.29 12.49
N SER A 147 -20.88 -7.80 13.21
CA SER A 147 -22.06 -7.13 12.62
C SER A 147 -21.65 -5.88 11.83
N SER A 148 -22.55 -5.35 10.97
CA SER A 148 -22.34 -4.08 10.26
C SER A 148 -21.93 -2.96 11.22
N ALA A 149 -22.57 -2.88 12.41
CA ALA A 149 -22.23 -1.91 13.44
C ALA A 149 -20.82 -2.09 14.01
N ALA A 150 -20.39 -3.33 14.23
CA ALA A 150 -19.03 -3.64 14.71
C ALA A 150 -17.96 -3.31 13.65
N VAL A 151 -18.23 -3.62 12.39
CA VAL A 151 -17.33 -3.28 11.26
C VAL A 151 -17.22 -1.76 11.11
N LEU A 152 -18.34 -1.05 11.14
CA LEU A 152 -18.40 0.41 11.11
C LEU A 152 -17.59 1.02 12.26
N HIS A 153 -17.82 0.54 13.49
CA HIS A 153 -17.12 1.01 14.68
C HIS A 153 -15.61 0.77 14.58
N TYR A 154 -15.19 -0.40 14.11
CA TYR A 154 -13.78 -0.74 13.92
C TYR A 154 -13.09 0.26 12.99
N PHE A 155 -13.59 0.44 11.77
CA PHE A 155 -12.97 1.33 10.80
C PHE A 155 -13.01 2.81 11.22
N ARG A 156 -14.10 3.27 11.82
CA ARG A 156 -14.20 4.63 12.36
C ARG A 156 -13.16 4.87 13.45
N SER A 157 -13.08 3.94 14.42
CA SER A 157 -12.11 4.05 15.52
C SER A 157 -10.66 3.99 15.06
N VAL A 158 -10.34 3.25 13.99
CA VAL A 158 -9.02 3.26 13.37
C VAL A 158 -8.77 4.58 12.65
N ALA A 159 -9.71 5.05 11.83
CA ALA A 159 -9.57 6.26 11.04
C ALA A 159 -9.45 7.53 11.91
N ASP A 160 -10.21 7.61 13.02
CA ASP A 160 -10.12 8.69 13.99
C ASP A 160 -8.74 8.83 14.63
N ARG A 161 -7.99 7.75 14.72
CA ARG A 161 -6.71 7.67 15.44
C ARG A 161 -5.49 7.47 14.55
N SER A 162 -5.69 7.01 13.31
CA SER A 162 -4.60 6.77 12.37
C SER A 162 -3.93 8.09 11.96
N PRO A 163 -2.59 8.19 12.04
CA PRO A 163 -1.86 9.36 11.54
C PRO A 163 -1.76 9.41 10.02
N LEU A 164 -2.16 8.34 9.33
CA LEU A 164 -2.12 8.22 7.87
C LEU A 164 -3.53 8.01 7.31
N PRO A 165 -3.78 8.41 6.05
CA PRO A 165 -5.00 8.08 5.34
C PRO A 165 -5.27 6.58 5.30
N VAL A 166 -6.52 6.19 5.46
CA VAL A 166 -6.96 4.79 5.55
C VAL A 166 -7.61 4.34 4.24
N LEU A 167 -7.14 3.23 3.71
CA LEU A 167 -7.83 2.42 2.71
C LEU A 167 -8.51 1.24 3.40
N LEU A 168 -9.80 1.08 3.21
CA LEU A 168 -10.52 -0.11 3.63
C LEU A 168 -10.03 -1.32 2.82
N TYR A 169 -10.06 -2.50 3.40
CA TYR A 169 -9.68 -3.72 2.70
C TYR A 169 -10.74 -4.81 2.83
N ASN A 170 -11.50 -5.02 1.76
CA ASN A 170 -12.42 -6.14 1.61
C ASN A 170 -11.69 -7.33 1.00
N ILE A 171 -11.57 -8.43 1.76
CA ILE A 171 -10.87 -9.65 1.33
C ILE A 171 -11.58 -10.92 1.81
N PRO A 172 -12.70 -11.30 1.17
CA PRO A 172 -13.54 -12.42 1.62
C PRO A 172 -12.85 -13.79 1.56
N LYS A 173 -11.74 -13.94 0.84
CA LYS A 173 -10.92 -15.18 0.86
C LYS A 173 -10.16 -15.40 2.17
N CYS A 174 -9.87 -14.33 2.92
CA CYS A 174 -9.10 -14.38 4.17
C CYS A 174 -9.93 -14.00 5.39
N VAL A 175 -10.98 -13.21 5.20
CA VAL A 175 -11.94 -12.79 6.23
C VAL A 175 -13.31 -13.35 5.83
N PRO A 176 -13.94 -14.21 6.63
CA PRO A 176 -15.13 -14.99 6.20
C PRO A 176 -16.42 -14.17 6.13
N TYR A 177 -16.32 -12.87 5.83
CA TYR A 177 -17.43 -11.97 5.53
C TYR A 177 -16.92 -10.80 4.67
N GLN A 178 -17.86 -10.10 4.04
CA GLN A 178 -17.58 -8.90 3.26
C GLN A 178 -17.96 -7.65 4.04
N ILE A 179 -17.29 -6.54 3.79
CA ILE A 179 -17.72 -5.24 4.30
C ILE A 179 -19.03 -4.89 3.58
N PRO A 180 -20.15 -4.66 4.29
CA PRO A 180 -21.42 -4.31 3.66
C PRO A 180 -21.31 -2.99 2.87
N ILE A 181 -21.99 -2.91 1.73
CA ILE A 181 -21.95 -1.71 0.86
C ILE A 181 -22.44 -0.46 1.59
N GLU A 182 -23.48 -0.59 2.41
CA GLU A 182 -24.01 0.49 3.24
C GLU A 182 -22.99 1.00 4.27
N VAL A 183 -22.16 0.11 4.81
CA VAL A 183 -21.05 0.48 5.71
C VAL A 183 -19.95 1.22 4.96
N ILE A 184 -19.63 0.79 3.73
CA ILE A 184 -18.65 1.48 2.89
C ILE A 184 -19.17 2.90 2.54
N ALA A 185 -20.44 3.02 2.16
CA ALA A 185 -21.08 4.30 1.86
C ALA A 185 -20.97 5.28 3.06
N GLU A 186 -21.30 4.81 4.26
CA GLU A 186 -21.21 5.62 5.47
C GLU A 186 -19.76 6.02 5.79
N LEU A 187 -18.81 5.08 5.68
CA LEU A 187 -17.39 5.32 5.93
C LEU A 187 -16.75 6.24 4.89
N SER A 188 -17.27 6.30 3.66
CA SER A 188 -16.76 7.18 2.60
C SER A 188 -16.87 8.67 2.94
N GLY A 189 -17.78 9.03 3.85
CA GLY A 189 -17.92 10.37 4.41
C GLY A 189 -16.84 10.75 5.43
N HIS A 190 -16.07 9.79 5.95
CA HIS A 190 -15.06 10.05 6.96
C HIS A 190 -13.81 10.76 6.36
N PRO A 191 -13.31 11.85 6.94
CA PRO A 191 -12.23 12.66 6.33
C PRO A 191 -10.92 11.89 6.14
N ASN A 192 -10.62 10.90 6.97
CA ASN A 192 -9.38 10.11 6.93
C ASN A 192 -9.54 8.73 6.24
N ILE A 193 -10.73 8.40 5.69
CA ILE A 193 -10.93 7.20 4.88
C ILE A 193 -11.00 7.63 3.42
N ILE A 194 -9.99 7.27 2.63
CA ILE A 194 -9.79 7.82 1.28
C ILE A 194 -10.23 6.86 0.16
N GLY A 195 -10.50 5.62 0.48
CA GLY A 195 -10.88 4.62 -0.52
C GLY A 195 -10.98 3.20 0.03
N ILE A 196 -11.13 2.26 -0.88
CA ILE A 196 -11.20 0.82 -0.59
C ILE A 196 -10.43 0.02 -1.63
N LYS A 197 -9.74 -1.05 -1.18
CA LYS A 197 -9.32 -2.18 -2.02
C LYS A 197 -10.36 -3.28 -1.88
N ASP A 198 -10.98 -3.69 -2.98
CA ASP A 198 -11.90 -4.82 -3.02
C ASP A 198 -11.28 -6.03 -3.72
N SER A 199 -11.09 -7.12 -2.97
CA SER A 199 -10.53 -8.39 -3.44
C SER A 199 -11.56 -9.51 -3.55
N SER A 200 -12.85 -9.18 -3.70
CA SER A 200 -13.90 -10.15 -3.99
C SER A 200 -13.75 -10.79 -5.37
N GLY A 201 -13.18 -10.04 -6.32
CA GLY A 201 -13.10 -10.41 -7.74
C GLY A 201 -14.39 -10.15 -8.52
N SER A 202 -15.40 -9.52 -7.93
CA SER A 202 -16.68 -9.18 -8.57
C SER A 202 -16.64 -7.76 -9.13
N VAL A 203 -16.86 -7.64 -10.42
CA VAL A 203 -17.00 -6.35 -11.14
C VAL A 203 -18.29 -5.65 -10.71
N GLU A 204 -19.39 -6.41 -10.51
CA GLU A 204 -20.66 -5.85 -10.04
C GLU A 204 -20.49 -5.18 -8.66
N ARG A 205 -19.73 -5.82 -7.76
CA ARG A 205 -19.49 -5.24 -6.44
C ARG A 205 -18.65 -3.96 -6.53
N ILE A 206 -17.70 -3.87 -7.46
CA ILE A 206 -16.97 -2.63 -7.73
C ILE A 206 -17.94 -1.54 -8.18
N ARG A 207 -18.81 -1.83 -9.18
CA ARG A 207 -19.84 -0.91 -9.65
C ARG A 207 -20.74 -0.43 -8.51
N ASP A 208 -21.25 -1.36 -7.69
CA ASP A 208 -22.13 -1.04 -6.57
C ASP A 208 -21.43 -0.18 -5.52
N THR A 209 -20.14 -0.44 -5.25
CA THR A 209 -19.31 0.37 -4.34
C THR A 209 -19.10 1.77 -4.89
N VAL A 210 -18.78 1.90 -6.19
CA VAL A 210 -18.62 3.21 -6.86
C VAL A 210 -19.92 4.01 -6.79
N ALA A 211 -21.05 3.38 -7.11
CA ALA A 211 -22.37 4.01 -7.07
C ALA A 211 -22.74 4.46 -5.64
N ALA A 212 -22.49 3.62 -4.62
CA ALA A 212 -22.80 3.93 -3.24
C ALA A 212 -21.91 5.05 -2.64
N THR A 213 -20.75 5.31 -3.23
CA THR A 213 -19.80 6.32 -2.74
C THR A 213 -19.68 7.56 -3.64
N VAL A 214 -20.52 7.67 -4.68
CA VAL A 214 -20.49 8.81 -5.63
C VAL A 214 -20.68 10.17 -4.96
N ASN A 215 -21.46 10.22 -3.90
CA ASN A 215 -21.75 11.43 -3.13
C ASN A 215 -20.75 11.67 -1.96
N ALA A 216 -19.69 10.85 -1.84
CA ALA A 216 -18.66 11.08 -0.84
C ALA A 216 -18.01 12.46 -1.03
N PRO A 217 -17.61 13.13 0.07
CA PRO A 217 -16.95 14.43 -0.01
C PRO A 217 -15.73 14.39 -0.93
N ARG A 218 -15.67 15.32 -1.89
CA ARG A 218 -14.49 15.46 -2.73
C ARG A 218 -13.32 16.03 -1.92
N ARG A 219 -12.12 15.63 -2.29
CA ARG A 219 -10.88 15.99 -1.62
C ARG A 219 -9.89 16.56 -2.63
N THR A 220 -9.27 17.67 -2.27
CA THR A 220 -8.17 18.24 -3.05
C THR A 220 -6.88 17.49 -2.75
N VAL A 221 -6.26 16.91 -3.76
CA VAL A 221 -4.95 16.27 -3.68
C VAL A 221 -3.91 17.06 -4.44
N THR A 222 -2.65 17.00 -3.97
CA THR A 222 -1.51 17.53 -4.69
C THR A 222 -0.97 16.48 -5.65
N VAL A 223 -0.77 16.86 -6.91
CA VAL A 223 -0.28 15.98 -7.97
C VAL A 223 0.87 16.64 -8.74
N THR A 224 1.65 15.84 -9.45
CA THR A 224 2.65 16.33 -10.40
C THR A 224 1.97 16.96 -11.64
N PRO A 225 2.70 17.65 -12.53
CA PRO A 225 2.12 18.17 -13.77
C PRO A 225 1.47 17.12 -14.68
N ILE A 226 1.89 15.86 -14.58
CA ILE A 226 1.34 14.71 -15.32
C ILE A 226 0.27 13.94 -14.52
N PHE A 227 -0.23 14.53 -13.43
CA PHE A 227 -1.29 13.97 -12.56
C PHE A 227 -0.92 12.70 -11.79
N GLU A 228 0.36 12.48 -11.52
CA GLU A 228 0.81 11.45 -10.59
C GLU A 228 0.78 11.95 -9.14
N ALA A 229 0.71 11.03 -8.20
CA ALA A 229 0.70 11.35 -6.78
C ALA A 229 1.99 12.02 -6.31
N VAL A 230 1.87 13.02 -5.44
CA VAL A 230 3.01 13.59 -4.71
C VAL A 230 3.10 12.94 -3.34
N THR A 231 4.12 12.14 -3.13
CA THR A 231 4.34 11.38 -1.88
C THR A 231 4.91 12.25 -0.76
N ALA A 232 4.77 11.78 0.48
CA ALA A 232 5.39 12.43 1.63
C ALA A 232 6.93 12.46 1.51
N ARG A 233 7.53 11.40 0.94
CA ARG A 233 8.98 11.28 0.75
C ARG A 233 9.53 12.26 -0.29
N MET A 234 8.77 12.60 -1.32
CA MET A 234 9.14 13.66 -2.28
C MET A 234 9.22 15.06 -1.63
N LEU A 235 8.40 15.30 -0.61
CA LEU A 235 8.32 16.58 0.10
C LEU A 235 9.28 16.68 1.29
N THR A 236 9.90 15.56 1.70
CA THR A 236 10.88 15.54 2.78
C THR A 236 12.25 15.92 2.18
N PRO A 237 12.91 16.97 2.67
CA PRO A 237 14.29 17.27 2.25
C PRO A 237 15.14 16.04 2.54
N LYS A 238 15.86 15.53 1.53
CA LYS A 238 16.92 14.56 1.80
C LYS A 238 17.84 15.25 2.81
N ALA A 239 18.01 14.66 3.99
CA ALA A 239 19.17 15.00 4.82
C ALA A 239 20.37 14.74 3.91
N GLU A 240 21.09 15.81 3.54
CA GLU A 240 22.29 15.69 2.73
C GLU A 240 23.18 14.67 3.42
N GLY A 241 23.26 13.48 2.82
CA GLY A 241 24.17 12.44 3.27
C GLY A 241 25.55 13.06 3.25
N SER A 242 26.27 12.96 4.33
CA SER A 242 27.65 13.33 4.56
C SER A 242 28.58 12.89 3.42
N GLY A 243 28.60 13.65 2.36
CA GLY A 243 29.45 13.59 1.20
C GLY A 243 29.67 15.00 0.72
N MET A 244 29.99 15.92 1.63
CA MET A 244 30.62 17.17 1.26
C MET A 244 32.00 16.81 0.70
N PHE A 245 32.12 16.78 -0.61
CA PHE A 245 33.42 17.01 -1.23
C PHE A 245 33.81 18.45 -0.89
N VAL A 246 34.56 18.62 0.20
CA VAL A 246 35.28 19.86 0.47
C VAL A 246 36.39 19.89 -0.56
N SER A 247 36.40 20.86 -1.45
CA SER A 247 37.50 21.03 -2.39
C SER A 247 38.80 21.26 -1.60
N ALA A 248 39.91 20.71 -2.08
CA ALA A 248 41.20 20.89 -1.42
C ALA A 248 41.60 22.39 -1.22
N GLY A 249 40.92 23.32 -1.90
CA GLY A 249 41.11 24.75 -1.76
C GLY A 249 40.41 25.35 -0.54
N ASP A 250 39.35 24.70 -0.01
CA ASP A 250 38.59 25.22 1.14
C ASP A 250 39.19 24.84 2.51
N LEU A 251 40.24 24.03 2.52
CA LEU A 251 41.04 23.68 3.71
C LEU A 251 42.03 24.79 4.14
N ALA A 252 42.16 25.86 3.37
CA ALA A 252 43.06 26.98 3.66
C ALA A 252 42.29 28.20 4.15
N GLY A 253 41.56 28.10 5.25
CA GLY A 253 41.20 29.19 6.15
C GLY A 253 40.27 30.26 5.59
N GLY A 254 38.97 30.00 5.57
CA GLY A 254 37.95 31.02 5.39
C GLY A 254 36.57 30.35 5.49
N VAL A 255 35.86 30.55 6.62
CA VAL A 255 34.49 30.01 6.83
C VAL A 255 33.53 30.77 5.93
N THR A 256 33.41 30.39 4.67
CA THR A 256 32.23 30.70 3.88
C THR A 256 31.25 29.52 4.05
N VAL A 257 30.23 29.73 4.84
CA VAL A 257 29.08 28.79 4.89
C VAL A 257 28.45 28.83 3.50
N ALA A 258 28.80 27.86 2.65
CA ALA A 258 28.09 27.62 1.41
C ALA A 258 26.65 27.23 1.78
N THR A 259 25.72 28.18 1.63
CA THR A 259 24.30 27.88 1.66
C THR A 259 24.03 26.91 0.50
N ALA A 260 23.73 25.67 0.82
CA ALA A 260 23.31 24.68 -0.17
C ALA A 260 22.21 25.29 -1.04
N ALA A 261 22.36 25.17 -2.36
CA ALA A 261 21.34 25.62 -3.28
C ALA A 261 19.99 24.99 -2.89
N PRO A 262 18.89 25.74 -2.82
CA PRO A 262 17.60 25.19 -2.46
C PRO A 262 17.28 24.04 -3.42
N ALA A 263 16.88 22.89 -2.87
CA ALA A 263 16.44 21.76 -3.67
C ALA A 263 15.40 22.23 -4.70
N PRO A 264 15.45 21.76 -5.96
CA PRO A 264 14.53 22.23 -6.99
C PRO A 264 13.10 21.99 -6.52
N ALA A 265 12.30 23.05 -6.47
CA ALA A 265 10.90 22.94 -6.03
C ALA A 265 10.15 22.07 -7.04
N ILE A 266 9.56 20.98 -6.56
CA ILE A 266 8.71 20.10 -7.37
C ILE A 266 7.52 20.91 -7.85
N LYS A 267 7.34 21.05 -9.17
CA LYS A 267 6.14 21.67 -9.74
C LYS A 267 4.95 20.79 -9.41
N THR A 268 3.91 21.38 -8.86
CA THR A 268 2.70 20.64 -8.46
C THR A 268 1.45 21.32 -8.98
N ARG A 269 0.37 20.55 -9.08
CA ARG A 269 -1.00 20.98 -9.34
C ARG A 269 -1.91 20.43 -8.27
N THR A 270 -3.17 20.83 -8.28
CA THR A 270 -4.24 20.24 -7.48
C THR A 270 -5.21 19.47 -8.36
N LYS A 271 -5.76 18.37 -7.84
CA LYS A 271 -6.81 17.57 -8.47
C LYS A 271 -7.89 17.29 -7.42
N GLU A 272 -9.15 17.42 -7.81
CA GLU A 272 -10.27 17.02 -6.98
C GLU A 272 -10.62 15.56 -7.23
N ILE A 273 -10.61 14.75 -6.16
CA ILE A 273 -10.92 13.32 -6.20
C ILE A 273 -12.07 12.97 -5.27
N GLY A 274 -12.85 11.95 -5.61
CA GLY A 274 -13.85 11.34 -4.75
C GLY A 274 -13.27 10.21 -3.87
N PHE A 275 -14.13 9.31 -3.44
CA PHE A 275 -13.73 8.06 -2.79
C PHE A 275 -13.09 7.12 -3.82
N GLN A 276 -11.92 6.57 -3.50
CA GLN A 276 -11.10 5.83 -4.46
C GLN A 276 -11.35 4.32 -4.32
N VAL A 277 -11.92 3.71 -5.35
CA VAL A 277 -12.18 2.25 -5.38
C VAL A 277 -11.09 1.57 -6.21
N LEU A 278 -10.42 0.56 -5.63
CA LEU A 278 -9.35 -0.19 -6.28
C LEU A 278 -9.69 -1.68 -6.36
N CYS A 279 -9.46 -2.24 -7.54
CA CYS A 279 -9.61 -3.67 -7.78
C CYS A 279 -8.48 -4.45 -7.09
N GLY A 280 -8.83 -5.57 -6.43
CA GLY A 280 -7.86 -6.47 -5.79
C GLY A 280 -7.55 -7.73 -6.59
N SER A 281 -8.14 -7.91 -7.78
CA SER A 281 -7.98 -9.09 -8.65
C SER A 281 -7.55 -8.71 -10.05
N ALA A 282 -6.41 -9.22 -10.52
CA ALA A 282 -5.96 -8.93 -11.89
C ALA A 282 -6.89 -9.51 -12.97
N SER A 283 -7.63 -10.61 -12.67
CA SER A 283 -8.63 -11.15 -13.61
C SER A 283 -9.83 -10.23 -13.84
N ALA A 284 -10.10 -9.30 -12.91
CA ALA A 284 -11.23 -8.37 -12.99
C ALA A 284 -10.77 -6.91 -13.20
N LEU A 285 -9.50 -6.68 -13.53
CA LEU A 285 -8.95 -5.32 -13.55
C LEU A 285 -9.65 -4.44 -14.58
N LEU A 286 -9.71 -4.86 -15.84
CA LEU A 286 -10.33 -4.06 -16.92
C LEU A 286 -11.80 -3.75 -16.62
N GLY A 287 -12.62 -4.78 -16.34
CA GLY A 287 -14.03 -4.55 -16.04
C GLY A 287 -14.23 -3.66 -14.80
N SER A 288 -13.34 -3.75 -13.81
CA SER A 288 -13.38 -2.85 -12.64
C SER A 288 -13.06 -1.40 -13.02
N LEU A 289 -12.10 -1.17 -13.92
CA LEU A 289 -11.76 0.17 -14.43
C LEU A 289 -12.93 0.77 -15.23
N GLU A 290 -13.60 -0.04 -16.05
CA GLU A 290 -14.78 0.36 -16.81
C GLU A 290 -15.96 0.74 -15.90
N GLU A 291 -16.08 0.10 -14.73
CA GLU A 291 -17.10 0.41 -13.72
C GLU A 291 -16.66 1.50 -12.71
N GLY A 292 -15.57 2.21 -12.99
CA GLY A 292 -15.15 3.41 -12.25
C GLY A 292 -14.13 3.17 -11.15
N ALA A 293 -13.48 2.01 -11.08
CA ALA A 293 -12.29 1.87 -10.25
C ALA A 293 -11.15 2.77 -10.77
N CYS A 294 -10.38 3.36 -9.87
CA CYS A 294 -9.26 4.23 -10.22
C CYS A 294 -7.93 3.47 -10.44
N GLY A 295 -7.94 2.15 -10.29
CA GLY A 295 -6.76 1.30 -10.45
C GLY A 295 -6.91 -0.05 -9.75
N GLY A 296 -5.76 -0.69 -9.47
CA GLY A 296 -5.75 -1.97 -8.79
C GLY A 296 -4.55 -2.18 -7.87
N ILE A 297 -4.76 -2.90 -6.77
CA ILE A 297 -3.70 -3.39 -5.86
C ILE A 297 -3.62 -4.90 -6.03
N LEU A 298 -2.67 -5.37 -6.84
CA LEU A 298 -2.68 -6.69 -7.43
C LEU A 298 -1.57 -7.60 -6.91
N ALA A 299 -1.90 -8.83 -6.52
CA ALA A 299 -0.91 -9.85 -6.18
C ALA A 299 -0.08 -10.28 -7.41
N LEU A 300 -0.74 -10.42 -8.59
CA LEU A 300 -0.04 -10.67 -9.86
C LEU A 300 0.94 -9.54 -10.21
N GLY A 301 0.67 -8.31 -9.78
CA GLY A 301 1.57 -7.17 -9.93
C GLY A 301 2.90 -7.32 -9.20
N ALA A 302 3.03 -8.25 -8.25
CA ALA A 302 4.31 -8.57 -7.62
C ALA A 302 5.24 -9.38 -8.53
N CYS A 303 4.70 -10.23 -9.38
CA CYS A 303 5.50 -11.08 -10.28
C CYS A 303 5.44 -10.65 -11.75
N ALA A 304 4.36 -10.00 -12.19
CA ALA A 304 4.18 -9.53 -13.57
C ALA A 304 3.63 -8.09 -13.60
N PRO A 305 4.37 -7.11 -13.05
CA PRO A 305 3.90 -5.72 -12.97
C PRO A 305 3.63 -5.10 -14.32
N GLN A 306 4.46 -5.38 -15.34
CA GLN A 306 4.29 -4.82 -16.67
C GLN A 306 2.98 -5.29 -17.31
N ALA A 307 2.66 -6.59 -17.23
CA ALA A 307 1.43 -7.14 -17.80
C ALA A 307 0.17 -6.52 -17.18
N CYS A 308 0.20 -6.26 -15.87
CA CYS A 308 -0.88 -5.56 -15.19
C CYS A 308 -0.98 -4.08 -15.60
N GLN A 309 0.17 -3.42 -15.74
CA GLN A 309 0.23 -2.01 -16.12
C GLN A 309 -0.22 -1.77 -17.56
N GLU A 310 0.07 -2.68 -18.48
CA GLU A 310 -0.35 -2.59 -19.88
C GLU A 310 -1.87 -2.52 -20.03
N ILE A 311 -2.64 -3.21 -19.19
CA ILE A 311 -4.11 -3.12 -19.18
C ILE A 311 -4.55 -1.73 -18.76
N TYR A 312 -3.98 -1.22 -17.66
CA TYR A 312 -4.32 0.10 -17.14
C TYR A 312 -4.00 1.20 -18.15
N LEU A 313 -2.84 1.14 -18.81
CA LEU A 313 -2.44 2.12 -19.82
C LEU A 313 -3.34 2.07 -21.04
N ALA A 314 -3.64 0.88 -21.61
CA ALA A 314 -4.52 0.73 -22.75
C ALA A 314 -5.94 1.26 -22.45
N TRP A 315 -6.46 0.99 -21.24
CA TRP A 315 -7.72 1.55 -20.78
C TRP A 315 -7.67 3.09 -20.69
N LYS A 316 -6.59 3.63 -20.09
CA LYS A 316 -6.39 5.07 -19.93
C LYS A 316 -6.24 5.80 -21.27
N ASP A 317 -5.65 5.15 -22.27
CA ASP A 317 -5.47 5.65 -23.62
C ASP A 317 -6.75 5.48 -24.49
N HIS A 318 -7.83 4.96 -23.88
CA HIS A 318 -9.11 4.71 -24.55
C HIS A 318 -9.01 3.73 -25.73
N ASP A 319 -8.14 2.71 -25.62
CA ASP A 319 -8.04 1.59 -26.57
C ASP A 319 -8.68 0.32 -25.97
N PRO A 320 -10.02 0.14 -26.12
CA PRO A 320 -10.73 -0.99 -25.51
C PRO A 320 -10.31 -2.34 -26.11
N LYS A 321 -9.89 -2.36 -27.39
CA LYS A 321 -9.42 -3.58 -28.05
C LYS A 321 -8.11 -4.04 -27.42
N LEU A 322 -7.12 -3.17 -27.35
CA LEU A 322 -5.83 -3.47 -26.72
C LEU A 322 -6.00 -3.84 -25.25
N ALA A 323 -6.83 -3.11 -24.52
CA ALA A 323 -7.11 -3.39 -23.10
C ALA A 323 -7.72 -4.79 -22.92
N GLY A 324 -8.70 -5.17 -23.79
CA GLY A 324 -9.31 -6.49 -23.80
C GLY A 324 -8.31 -7.61 -24.12
N ASP A 325 -7.47 -7.42 -25.14
CA ASP A 325 -6.43 -8.38 -25.52
C ASP A 325 -5.43 -8.59 -24.37
N LYS A 326 -4.97 -7.51 -23.72
CA LYS A 326 -4.08 -7.57 -22.56
C LYS A 326 -4.74 -8.24 -21.36
N GLN A 327 -6.01 -7.93 -21.07
CA GLN A 327 -6.76 -8.57 -19.98
C GLN A 327 -6.92 -10.08 -20.22
N GLY A 328 -7.23 -10.48 -21.47
CA GLY A 328 -7.36 -11.89 -21.85
C GLY A 328 -6.11 -12.71 -21.54
N ARG A 329 -4.92 -12.15 -21.78
CA ARG A 329 -3.62 -12.81 -21.53
C ARG A 329 -3.39 -13.15 -20.06
N ILE A 330 -3.85 -12.30 -19.13
CA ILE A 330 -3.53 -12.49 -17.70
C ILE A 330 -4.65 -13.10 -16.87
N ALA A 331 -5.88 -13.17 -17.39
CA ALA A 331 -7.02 -13.63 -16.60
C ALA A 331 -6.86 -15.08 -16.09
N GLY A 332 -6.47 -16.00 -16.98
CA GLY A 332 -6.18 -17.39 -16.64
C GLY A 332 -4.96 -17.53 -15.73
N VAL A 333 -3.89 -16.80 -16.04
CA VAL A 333 -2.64 -16.76 -15.26
C VAL A 333 -2.91 -16.32 -13.81
N ASN A 334 -3.66 -15.24 -13.63
CA ASN A 334 -4.01 -14.76 -12.29
C ASN A 334 -4.88 -15.77 -11.53
N ARG A 335 -5.86 -16.39 -12.21
CA ARG A 335 -6.71 -17.40 -11.57
C ARG A 335 -5.86 -18.54 -11.01
N ARG A 336 -4.97 -19.07 -11.83
CA ARG A 336 -4.15 -20.22 -11.43
C ARG A 336 -3.08 -19.85 -10.41
N ILE A 337 -2.25 -18.83 -10.68
CA ILE A 337 -1.12 -18.47 -9.81
C ILE A 337 -1.60 -17.85 -8.49
N VAL A 338 -2.51 -16.86 -8.57
CA VAL A 338 -2.97 -16.13 -7.37
C VAL A 338 -4.17 -16.79 -6.72
N GLY A 339 -5.08 -17.32 -7.55
CA GLY A 339 -6.34 -17.91 -7.07
C GLY A 339 -6.17 -19.29 -6.44
N ASP A 340 -5.55 -20.22 -7.17
CA ASP A 340 -5.48 -21.64 -6.82
C ASP A 340 -4.19 -21.93 -6.03
N LEU A 341 -3.02 -21.52 -6.54
CA LEU A 341 -1.72 -21.78 -5.92
C LEU A 341 -1.36 -20.79 -4.80
N GLY A 342 -2.06 -19.67 -4.73
CA GLY A 342 -1.95 -18.72 -3.63
C GLY A 342 -0.57 -18.07 -3.49
N ILE A 343 -0.11 -17.91 -2.25
CA ILE A 343 1.15 -17.21 -1.94
C ILE A 343 2.36 -17.96 -2.52
N SER A 344 2.37 -19.28 -2.45
CA SER A 344 3.45 -20.10 -3.00
C SER A 344 3.57 -19.94 -4.51
N GLY A 345 2.41 -19.86 -5.23
CA GLY A 345 2.37 -19.58 -6.65
C GLY A 345 2.94 -18.20 -7.00
N VAL A 346 2.51 -17.17 -6.28
CA VAL A 346 3.01 -15.80 -6.49
C VAL A 346 4.50 -15.69 -6.22
N LYS A 347 5.01 -16.32 -5.16
CA LYS A 347 6.43 -16.29 -4.81
C LYS A 347 7.28 -16.97 -5.88
N TYR A 348 6.88 -18.16 -6.33
CA TYR A 348 7.60 -18.85 -7.41
C TYR A 348 7.53 -18.06 -8.72
N ALA A 349 6.40 -17.47 -9.04
CA ALA A 349 6.27 -16.59 -10.19
C ALA A 349 7.18 -15.34 -10.10
N CYS A 350 7.42 -14.82 -8.89
CA CYS A 350 8.43 -13.78 -8.66
C CYS A 350 9.83 -14.27 -8.99
N ASP A 351 10.23 -15.46 -8.50
CA ASP A 351 11.55 -16.05 -8.78
C ASP A 351 11.77 -16.24 -10.28
N PHE A 352 10.75 -16.74 -11.00
CA PHE A 352 10.82 -16.97 -12.44
C PHE A 352 10.93 -15.67 -13.25
N ASN A 353 10.24 -14.61 -12.85
CA ASN A 353 10.23 -13.29 -13.52
C ASN A 353 11.31 -12.32 -13.01
N GLY A 354 12.31 -12.83 -12.28
CA GLY A 354 13.51 -12.08 -11.89
C GLY A 354 13.35 -11.17 -10.69
N TYR A 355 12.27 -11.32 -9.93
CA TYR A 355 12.16 -10.88 -8.54
C TYR A 355 12.64 -11.99 -7.62
N TYR A 356 12.55 -11.80 -6.32
CA TYR A 356 12.83 -12.87 -5.38
C TYR A 356 11.58 -13.10 -4.50
N GLY A 357 10.92 -14.24 -4.68
CA GLY A 357 9.78 -14.67 -3.86
C GLY A 357 10.26 -15.48 -2.65
N GLY A 358 11.11 -16.46 -2.90
CA GLY A 358 11.60 -17.38 -1.91
C GLY A 358 10.54 -18.38 -1.43
N ARG A 359 10.75 -18.98 -0.26
CA ARG A 359 9.79 -19.90 0.35
C ARG A 359 8.66 -19.14 1.06
N THR A 360 7.51 -19.77 1.16
CA THR A 360 6.47 -19.36 2.11
C THR A 360 6.87 -19.80 3.52
N ARG A 361 6.39 -19.09 4.55
CA ARG A 361 6.53 -19.49 5.93
C ARG A 361 5.53 -20.61 6.26
N ALA A 362 5.93 -21.58 7.08
CA ALA A 362 5.03 -22.63 7.53
C ALA A 362 3.81 -22.04 8.28
N PRO A 363 2.59 -22.64 8.15
CA PRO A 363 2.27 -23.94 7.56
C PRO A 363 1.98 -23.92 6.05
N LEU A 364 2.24 -22.80 5.34
CA LEU A 364 2.02 -22.76 3.90
C LEU A 364 3.04 -23.67 3.19
N LEU A 365 2.53 -24.58 2.35
CA LEU A 365 3.34 -25.56 1.66
C LEU A 365 3.99 -24.96 0.41
N GLY A 366 5.16 -25.49 0.06
CA GLY A 366 5.82 -25.20 -1.22
C GLY A 366 5.12 -25.90 -2.38
N LEU A 367 5.45 -25.47 -3.60
CA LEU A 367 4.93 -26.05 -4.84
C LEU A 367 5.63 -27.36 -5.20
N THR A 368 4.89 -28.24 -5.86
CA THR A 368 5.42 -29.44 -6.54
C THR A 368 6.22 -29.03 -7.79
N ALA A 369 6.97 -29.99 -8.36
CA ALA A 369 7.70 -29.76 -9.61
C ALA A 369 6.76 -29.48 -10.79
N ASP A 370 5.63 -30.19 -10.87
CA ASP A 370 4.63 -30.00 -11.92
C ASP A 370 3.95 -28.62 -11.85
N GLU A 371 3.59 -28.17 -10.64
CA GLU A 371 3.03 -26.82 -10.43
C GLU A 371 4.03 -25.71 -10.82
N LYS A 372 5.31 -25.92 -10.58
CA LYS A 372 6.35 -24.98 -11.00
C LYS A 372 6.48 -24.93 -12.52
N ALA A 373 6.53 -26.08 -13.19
CA ALA A 373 6.58 -26.15 -14.65
C ALA A 373 5.32 -25.52 -15.29
N GLU A 374 4.15 -25.71 -14.69
CA GLU A 374 2.90 -25.06 -15.12
C GLU A 374 3.01 -23.52 -15.02
N ILE A 375 3.52 -22.99 -13.91
CA ILE A 375 3.72 -21.54 -13.72
C ILE A 375 4.68 -21.00 -14.78
N GLU A 376 5.79 -21.69 -15.06
CA GLU A 376 6.76 -21.28 -16.07
C GLU A 376 6.11 -21.18 -17.46
N GLY A 377 5.28 -22.17 -17.85
CA GLY A 377 4.50 -22.13 -19.07
C GLY A 377 3.53 -20.96 -19.14
N LEU A 378 2.77 -20.72 -18.05
CA LEU A 378 1.81 -19.62 -17.96
C LEU A 378 2.46 -18.24 -18.04
N LEU A 379 3.68 -18.09 -17.52
CA LEU A 379 4.40 -16.81 -17.52
C LEU A 379 5.23 -16.57 -18.77
N ALA A 380 5.44 -17.58 -19.64
CA ALA A 380 6.28 -17.44 -20.82
C ALA A 380 5.89 -16.28 -21.73
N GLU A 381 4.57 -16.02 -21.85
CA GLU A 381 4.02 -14.96 -22.70
C GLU A 381 3.87 -13.60 -22.00
N ILE A 382 4.05 -13.54 -20.66
CA ILE A 382 3.86 -12.31 -19.85
C ILE A 382 5.11 -11.97 -19.03
N ARG A 383 6.29 -12.36 -19.53
CA ARG A 383 7.56 -11.96 -18.92
C ARG A 383 7.76 -10.45 -18.91
N ASN A 384 8.41 -9.97 -17.85
CA ASN A 384 8.86 -8.58 -17.73
C ASN A 384 10.11 -8.34 -18.56
#